data_eeaf21352b68060bdf3367c916eca0c2
#
_entry.id   eeaf21352b68060bdf3367c916eca0c2
#
_cell.length_a   1.000
_cell.length_b   1.000
_cell.length_c   1.000
_cell.angle_alpha   90.00
_cell.angle_beta   90.00
_cell.angle_gamma   90.00
#
_symmetry.space_group_name_H-M   'P 1'
#
loop_
_entity.id
_entity.type
_entity.pdbx_description
1 polymer ?
#
loop_
_entity_poly.entity_id
_entity_poly.type
_entity_poly.pdbx_seq_one_letter_code
_entity_poly.pdbx_strand_id
1 'polypeptide(L)'
;MRATLTILALLCFVRATAIEHEVEIPCAWGTIGATLTAPDTEADTAILIVAGSGATDRNGNSLPILNTYCYKQLAEEFSKAGFATLRYDKRAIGASTIAAEDIPNLLFDDYVADAAECVRYLRERGFRRVLIAGHSEGGLIALIVAQSGGVEVDGLVLLCAPAYPIDEILLAQLSAQLVPTHIALLTSATKTIASLKRGERVAIEDIPQGLEPLFHPTVQPFLINYMAYDPREVIRECDIPILVITGGRDIQITSAQGALLANEARNGYHIDFANMTHVLKDSDTSDRIAQTMSVYINGQLPLTEGLAAEITKFINKL
;
A
#
# COMPACT_ATOMS: atom_id res chain seq x y z
N MET A 1 18.99 13.10 63.89
CA MET A 1 18.52 13.61 62.58
C MET A 1 19.12 12.72 61.48
N ARG A 2 18.35 11.86 60.88
CA ARG A 2 18.79 11.05 59.69
C ARG A 2 18.32 11.75 58.44
N ALA A 3 19.23 12.23 57.61
CA ALA A 3 18.93 12.82 56.33
C ALA A 3 18.69 11.69 55.31
N THR A 4 17.48 11.59 54.81
CA THR A 4 17.15 10.67 53.71
C THR A 4 17.49 11.34 52.39
N LEU A 5 18.50 10.77 51.71
CA LEU A 5 18.91 11.24 50.37
C LEU A 5 17.95 10.62 49.34
N THR A 6 17.08 11.42 48.75
CA THR A 6 16.22 10.98 47.66
C THR A 6 17.00 11.15 46.36
N ILE A 7 17.40 10.02 45.76
CA ILE A 7 18.03 9.99 44.41
C ILE A 7 16.91 10.13 43.39
N LEU A 8 16.85 11.29 42.73
CA LEU A 8 15.96 11.54 41.59
C LEU A 8 16.60 10.90 40.34
N ALA A 9 16.13 9.74 39.94
CA ALA A 9 16.58 9.13 38.68
C ALA A 9 15.98 9.95 37.52
N LEU A 10 16.84 10.72 36.86
CA LEU A 10 16.52 11.42 35.63
C LEU A 10 16.45 10.38 34.49
N LEU A 11 15.28 9.90 34.15
CA LEU A 11 15.05 9.11 32.93
C LEU A 11 15.24 10.04 31.72
N CYS A 12 16.43 10.04 31.16
CA CYS A 12 16.67 10.59 29.84
C CYS A 12 15.92 9.72 28.82
N PHE A 13 14.75 10.16 28.39
CA PHE A 13 14.14 9.65 27.17
C PHE A 13 15.02 10.09 26.00
N VAL A 14 15.93 9.23 25.58
CA VAL A 14 16.58 9.37 24.28
C VAL A 14 15.47 9.20 23.24
N ARG A 15 15.05 10.28 22.59
CA ARG A 15 14.20 10.18 21.40
C ARG A 15 15.04 9.47 20.36
N ALA A 16 14.71 8.22 20.06
CA ALA A 16 15.26 7.55 18.89
C ALA A 16 14.93 8.40 17.65
N THR A 17 15.95 8.93 17.02
CA THR A 17 15.81 9.68 15.77
C THR A 17 15.89 8.66 14.64
N ALA A 18 14.86 8.60 13.79
CA ALA A 18 14.89 7.80 12.58
C ALA A 18 15.96 8.34 11.63
N ILE A 19 16.86 7.48 11.16
CA ILE A 19 17.87 7.83 10.16
C ILE A 19 17.37 7.38 8.80
N GLU A 20 17.27 8.32 7.86
CA GLU A 20 16.86 8.04 6.48
C GLU A 20 18.09 7.98 5.57
N HIS A 21 18.17 6.92 4.76
CA HIS A 21 19.18 6.73 3.73
C HIS A 21 18.50 6.57 2.39
N GLU A 22 18.84 7.44 1.44
CA GLU A 22 18.43 7.25 0.04
C GLU A 22 19.17 6.05 -0.55
N VAL A 23 18.44 5.22 -1.27
CA VAL A 23 18.92 3.93 -1.80
C VAL A 23 18.52 3.81 -3.25
N GLU A 24 19.43 3.30 -4.06
CA GLU A 24 19.19 2.87 -5.44
C GLU A 24 19.34 1.35 -5.51
N ILE A 25 18.31 0.66 -6.02
CA ILE A 25 18.33 -0.79 -6.21
C ILE A 25 18.37 -1.03 -7.73
N PRO A 26 19.51 -1.49 -8.27
CA PRO A 26 19.63 -1.79 -9.70
C PRO A 26 18.75 -2.97 -10.09
N CYS A 27 18.02 -2.82 -11.20
CA CYS A 27 17.17 -3.85 -11.80
C CYS A 27 17.50 -4.01 -13.29
N ALA A 28 17.07 -5.12 -13.90
CA ALA A 28 17.32 -5.36 -15.32
C ALA A 28 16.68 -4.31 -16.24
N TRP A 29 15.62 -3.65 -15.78
CA TRP A 29 14.86 -2.64 -16.52
C TRP A 29 15.25 -1.19 -16.20
N GLY A 30 16.07 -0.95 -15.17
CA GLY A 30 16.43 0.39 -14.70
C GLY A 30 16.82 0.39 -13.22
N THR A 31 16.33 1.37 -12.47
CA THR A 31 16.68 1.52 -11.04
C THR A 31 15.45 1.82 -10.20
N ILE A 32 15.29 1.12 -9.10
CA ILE A 32 14.30 1.46 -8.05
C ILE A 32 14.94 2.48 -7.11
N GLY A 33 14.36 3.68 -7.04
CA GLY A 33 14.70 4.67 -6.03
C GLY A 33 13.92 4.38 -4.73
N ALA A 34 14.61 4.30 -3.62
CA ALA A 34 14.02 3.95 -2.32
C ALA A 34 14.61 4.78 -1.17
N THR A 35 13.94 4.76 -0.02
CA THR A 35 14.44 5.29 1.24
C THR A 35 14.41 4.19 2.30
N LEU A 36 15.56 3.85 2.82
CA LEU A 36 15.70 2.98 3.99
C LEU A 36 15.68 3.86 5.24
N THR A 37 14.67 3.70 6.08
CA THR A 37 14.57 4.35 7.38
C THR A 37 14.93 3.33 8.44
N ALA A 38 15.91 3.63 9.27
CA ALA A 38 16.38 2.72 10.32
C ALA A 38 16.35 3.42 11.70
N PRO A 39 16.17 2.66 12.80
CA PRO A 39 16.38 3.19 14.15
C PRO A 39 17.88 3.42 14.42
N ASP A 40 18.20 4.22 15.44
CA ASP A 40 19.58 4.43 15.90
C ASP A 40 20.24 3.16 16.47
N THR A 41 19.43 2.12 16.71
CA THR A 41 19.87 0.81 17.20
C THR A 41 19.87 -0.21 16.08
N GLU A 42 20.60 -1.32 16.26
CA GLU A 42 20.55 -2.44 15.34
C GLU A 42 19.13 -3.01 15.24
N ALA A 43 18.61 -3.18 14.02
CA ALA A 43 17.32 -3.75 13.75
C ALA A 43 17.44 -5.09 13.02
N ASP A 44 16.85 -6.14 13.57
CA ASP A 44 16.78 -7.47 12.96
C ASP A 44 15.60 -7.62 12.00
N THR A 45 14.61 -6.74 12.12
CA THR A 45 13.35 -6.78 11.37
C THR A 45 13.23 -5.57 10.46
N ALA A 46 12.91 -5.80 9.21
CA ALA A 46 12.59 -4.76 8.23
C ALA A 46 11.17 -4.92 7.68
N ILE A 47 10.54 -3.80 7.35
CA ILE A 47 9.20 -3.74 6.77
C ILE A 47 9.30 -3.05 5.42
N LEU A 48 8.97 -3.75 4.34
CA LEU A 48 8.79 -3.15 3.03
C LEU A 48 7.40 -2.52 2.98
N ILE A 49 7.31 -1.23 2.66
CA ILE A 49 6.03 -0.54 2.43
C ILE A 49 5.78 -0.48 0.92
N VAL A 50 4.68 -1.12 0.47
CA VAL A 50 4.27 -1.15 -0.93
C VAL A 50 3.07 -0.23 -1.13
N ALA A 51 3.23 0.73 -2.03
CA ALA A 51 2.24 1.77 -2.30
C ALA A 51 0.98 1.24 -3.00
N GLY A 52 -0.14 1.95 -2.84
CA GLY A 52 -1.40 1.74 -3.55
C GLY A 52 -1.36 2.17 -5.01
N SER A 53 -2.51 2.12 -5.69
CA SER A 53 -2.66 2.41 -7.12
C SER A 53 -2.22 3.83 -7.52
N GLY A 54 -1.94 3.99 -8.82
CA GLY A 54 -1.61 5.27 -9.44
C GLY A 54 -0.16 5.71 -9.23
N ALA A 55 0.11 6.98 -9.57
CA ALA A 55 1.44 7.60 -9.49
C ALA A 55 1.79 8.03 -8.05
N THR A 56 1.68 7.10 -7.11
CA THR A 56 1.94 7.37 -5.69
C THR A 56 3.43 7.15 -5.39
N ASP A 57 4.08 8.19 -4.85
CA ASP A 57 5.48 8.15 -4.45
C ASP A 57 5.70 7.32 -3.16
N ARG A 58 6.97 7.10 -2.83
CA ARG A 58 7.41 6.37 -1.62
C ARG A 58 6.95 6.98 -0.30
N ASN A 59 6.47 8.24 -0.31
CA ASN A 59 5.99 8.94 0.88
C ASN A 59 4.46 8.86 1.04
N GLY A 60 3.74 8.39 0.02
CA GLY A 60 2.29 8.31 -0.01
C GLY A 60 1.63 9.52 -0.66
N ASN A 61 2.32 10.19 -1.60
CA ASN A 61 1.80 11.36 -2.30
C ASN A 61 1.62 11.10 -3.79
N SER A 62 0.64 11.78 -4.40
CA SER A 62 0.44 11.88 -5.84
C SER A 62 -0.05 13.29 -6.14
N LEU A 63 0.90 14.24 -6.13
CA LEU A 63 0.62 15.67 -6.24
C LEU A 63 0.03 16.03 -7.62
N PRO A 64 -0.90 17.00 -7.69
CA PRO A 64 -1.44 17.82 -6.58
C PRO A 64 -2.63 17.21 -5.83
N ILE A 65 -3.07 16.00 -6.18
CA ILE A 65 -4.35 15.41 -5.74
C ILE A 65 -4.22 14.75 -4.37
N LEU A 66 -3.08 14.12 -4.11
CA LEU A 66 -2.83 13.37 -2.89
C LEU A 66 -1.56 13.89 -2.22
N ASN A 67 -1.68 14.38 -0.99
CA ASN A 67 -0.58 14.91 -0.19
C ASN A 67 -0.74 14.45 1.25
N THR A 68 -0.39 13.20 1.55
CA THR A 68 -0.69 12.57 2.83
C THR A 68 0.53 12.29 3.69
N TYR A 69 1.67 11.99 3.09
CA TYR A 69 2.89 11.50 3.76
C TYR A 69 2.64 10.27 4.64
N CYS A 70 1.58 9.51 4.40
CA CYS A 70 1.20 8.41 5.28
C CYS A 70 2.27 7.31 5.37
N TYR A 71 2.96 6.96 4.27
CA TYR A 71 4.02 5.95 4.31
C TYR A 71 5.28 6.45 5.00
N LYS A 72 5.62 7.76 4.84
CA LYS A 72 6.71 8.36 5.60
C LYS A 72 6.42 8.34 7.09
N GLN A 73 5.21 8.75 7.50
CA GLN A 73 4.79 8.73 8.90
C GLN A 73 4.79 7.29 9.47
N LEU A 74 4.34 6.28 8.70
CA LEU A 74 4.44 4.87 9.11
C LEU A 74 5.89 4.45 9.35
N ALA A 75 6.80 4.80 8.44
CA ALA A 75 8.22 4.47 8.58
C ALA A 75 8.84 5.12 9.83
N GLU A 76 8.47 6.37 10.13
CA GLU A 76 8.92 7.07 11.34
C GLU A 76 8.41 6.37 12.61
N GLU A 77 7.14 5.95 12.63
CA GLU A 77 6.57 5.22 13.78
C GLU A 77 7.19 3.83 13.96
N PHE A 78 7.43 3.10 12.87
CA PHE A 78 8.10 1.80 12.92
C PHE A 78 9.57 1.92 13.36
N SER A 79 10.28 2.97 12.95
CA SER A 79 11.63 3.25 13.43
C SER A 79 11.66 3.51 14.95
N LYS A 80 10.68 4.25 15.49
CA LYS A 80 10.52 4.44 16.94
C LYS A 80 10.25 3.12 17.67
N ALA A 81 9.61 2.16 17.00
CA ALA A 81 9.35 0.83 17.53
C ALA A 81 10.55 -0.15 17.36
N GLY A 82 11.66 0.29 16.78
CA GLY A 82 12.88 -0.51 16.61
C GLY A 82 12.95 -1.30 15.30
N PHE A 83 12.08 -1.03 14.32
CA PHE A 83 12.09 -1.68 13.01
C PHE A 83 12.73 -0.80 11.94
N ALA A 84 13.43 -1.41 11.01
CA ALA A 84 13.81 -0.74 9.76
C ALA A 84 12.62 -0.77 8.77
N THR A 85 12.55 0.22 7.86
CA THR A 85 11.56 0.23 6.79
C THR A 85 12.20 0.59 5.47
N LEU A 86 11.75 -0.06 4.39
CA LEU A 86 12.07 0.34 3.03
C LEU A 86 10.81 0.84 2.34
N ARG A 87 10.85 2.07 1.82
CA ARG A 87 9.81 2.69 1.00
C ARG A 87 10.41 2.95 -0.38
N TYR A 88 9.74 2.59 -1.44
CA TYR A 88 10.25 2.75 -2.79
C TYR A 88 9.25 3.43 -3.72
N ASP A 89 9.75 4.08 -4.74
CA ASP A 89 8.94 4.62 -5.83
C ASP A 89 8.67 3.54 -6.87
N LYS A 90 7.45 3.44 -7.36
CA LYS A 90 7.12 2.55 -8.46
C LYS A 90 7.84 3.00 -9.74
N ARG A 91 7.94 2.11 -10.75
CA ARG A 91 8.55 2.42 -12.05
C ARG A 91 8.01 3.72 -12.64
N ALA A 92 8.88 4.56 -13.18
CA ALA A 92 8.59 5.89 -13.72
C ALA A 92 8.02 6.91 -12.70
N ILE A 93 8.09 6.64 -11.40
CA ILE A 93 7.65 7.54 -10.35
C ILE A 93 8.87 7.97 -9.52
N GLY A 94 8.86 9.23 -9.07
CA GLY A 94 9.86 9.79 -8.16
C GLY A 94 11.29 9.60 -8.66
N ALA A 95 12.11 8.85 -7.91
CA ALA A 95 13.51 8.58 -8.26
C ALA A 95 13.71 7.23 -8.99
N SER A 96 12.66 6.45 -9.22
CA SER A 96 12.75 5.21 -10.01
C SER A 96 12.81 5.52 -11.50
N THR A 97 13.81 4.96 -12.19
CA THR A 97 14.06 5.21 -13.61
C THR A 97 13.75 3.98 -14.46
N ILE A 98 13.14 4.20 -15.62
CA ILE A 98 12.84 3.19 -16.64
C ILE A 98 12.99 3.83 -18.02
N ALA A 99 13.31 3.05 -19.06
CA ALA A 99 13.31 3.56 -20.41
C ALA A 99 11.89 4.01 -20.83
N ALA A 100 11.79 5.17 -21.49
CA ALA A 100 10.48 5.75 -21.83
C ALA A 100 9.64 4.86 -22.77
N GLU A 101 10.31 4.09 -23.62
CA GLU A 101 9.70 3.12 -24.55
C GLU A 101 9.04 1.92 -23.84
N ASP A 102 9.45 1.62 -22.60
CA ASP A 102 8.91 0.49 -21.82
C ASP A 102 7.67 0.87 -21.02
N ILE A 103 7.44 2.16 -20.73
CA ILE A 103 6.30 2.63 -19.94
C ILE A 103 4.94 2.13 -20.47
N PRO A 104 4.65 2.18 -21.79
CA PRO A 104 3.38 1.69 -22.32
C PRO A 104 3.19 0.16 -22.25
N ASN A 105 4.24 -0.57 -21.90
CA ASN A 105 4.25 -2.04 -21.82
C ASN A 105 4.24 -2.57 -20.38
N LEU A 106 4.15 -1.67 -19.39
CA LEU A 106 4.13 -2.07 -17.99
C LEU A 106 2.95 -3.00 -17.69
N LEU A 107 3.24 -4.04 -16.92
CA LEU A 107 2.28 -5.01 -16.40
C LEU A 107 2.18 -4.88 -14.87
N PHE A 108 1.10 -5.38 -14.31
CA PHE A 108 0.95 -5.49 -12.86
C PHE A 108 2.03 -6.40 -12.25
N ASP A 109 2.39 -7.47 -12.95
CA ASP A 109 3.46 -8.40 -12.56
C ASP A 109 4.84 -7.72 -12.45
N ASP A 110 5.07 -6.63 -13.17
CA ASP A 110 6.29 -5.84 -13.02
C ASP A 110 6.39 -5.21 -11.63
N TYR A 111 5.28 -4.75 -11.08
CA TYR A 111 5.25 -4.20 -9.72
C TYR A 111 5.40 -5.30 -8.65
N VAL A 112 4.91 -6.51 -8.93
CA VAL A 112 5.16 -7.68 -8.08
C VAL A 112 6.66 -8.02 -8.08
N ALA A 113 7.29 -8.04 -9.26
CA ALA A 113 8.73 -8.29 -9.39
C ALA A 113 9.57 -7.23 -8.64
N ASP A 114 9.20 -5.95 -8.73
CA ASP A 114 9.90 -4.86 -8.05
C ASP A 114 9.80 -4.98 -6.52
N ALA A 115 8.62 -5.33 -6.00
CA ALA A 115 8.46 -5.58 -4.58
C ALA A 115 9.31 -6.77 -4.11
N ALA A 116 9.40 -7.84 -4.92
CA ALA A 116 10.27 -8.97 -4.63
C ALA A 116 11.77 -8.57 -4.65
N GLU A 117 12.22 -7.69 -5.56
CA GLU A 117 13.58 -7.13 -5.56
C GLU A 117 13.85 -6.33 -4.28
N CYS A 118 12.89 -5.53 -3.83
CA CYS A 118 13.00 -4.80 -2.57
C CYS A 118 13.14 -5.73 -1.36
N VAL A 119 12.38 -6.85 -1.31
CA VAL A 119 12.54 -7.87 -0.27
C VAL A 119 13.93 -8.50 -0.34
N ARG A 120 14.40 -8.86 -1.53
CA ARG A 120 15.73 -9.44 -1.75
C ARG A 120 16.83 -8.50 -1.27
N TYR A 121 16.73 -7.21 -1.61
CA TYR A 121 17.64 -6.17 -1.12
C TYR A 121 17.69 -6.12 0.41
N LEU A 122 16.55 -6.19 1.10
CA LEU A 122 16.52 -6.21 2.57
C LEU A 122 17.18 -7.46 3.15
N ARG A 123 16.95 -8.64 2.56
CA ARG A 123 17.61 -9.89 2.96
C ARG A 123 19.12 -9.82 2.77
N GLU A 124 19.60 -9.29 1.66
CA GLU A 124 21.04 -9.10 1.38
C GLU A 124 21.70 -8.10 2.34
N ARG A 125 20.94 -7.16 2.91
CA ARG A 125 21.38 -6.26 3.99
C ARG A 125 21.45 -6.92 5.36
N GLY A 126 21.03 -8.19 5.48
CA GLY A 126 21.17 -8.99 6.70
C GLY A 126 19.96 -8.94 7.64
N PHE A 127 18.83 -8.33 7.21
CA PHE A 127 17.61 -8.38 8.01
C PHE A 127 17.09 -9.81 8.12
N ARG A 128 16.99 -10.31 9.35
CA ARG A 128 16.58 -11.70 9.63
C ARG A 128 15.09 -11.92 9.42
N ARG A 129 14.27 -10.89 9.70
CA ARG A 129 12.84 -10.90 9.45
C ARG A 129 12.49 -9.78 8.45
N VAL A 130 11.74 -10.11 7.41
CA VAL A 130 11.24 -9.15 6.43
C VAL A 130 9.75 -9.32 6.27
N LEU A 131 8.99 -8.26 6.58
CA LEU A 131 7.56 -8.19 6.38
C LEU A 131 7.24 -7.26 5.21
N ILE A 132 6.04 -7.42 4.65
CA ILE A 132 5.52 -6.47 3.66
C ILE A 132 4.26 -5.81 4.23
N ALA A 133 4.25 -4.48 4.28
CA ALA A 133 3.08 -3.67 4.55
C ALA A 133 2.55 -3.13 3.21
N GLY A 134 1.53 -3.80 2.66
CA GLY A 134 0.93 -3.44 1.37
C GLY A 134 -0.33 -2.61 1.55
N HIS A 135 -0.36 -1.40 0.96
CA HIS A 135 -1.51 -0.53 1.01
C HIS A 135 -2.35 -0.63 -0.26
N SER A 136 -3.68 -0.82 -0.13
CA SER A 136 -4.61 -0.87 -1.27
C SER A 136 -4.13 -1.91 -2.32
N GLU A 137 -3.87 -1.51 -3.58
CA GLU A 137 -3.23 -2.34 -4.63
C GLU A 137 -1.97 -3.06 -4.13
N GLY A 138 -1.15 -2.35 -3.33
CA GLY A 138 0.06 -2.91 -2.73
C GLY A 138 -0.21 -4.11 -1.83
N GLY A 139 -1.43 -4.26 -1.31
CA GLY A 139 -1.86 -5.43 -0.55
C GLY A 139 -1.90 -6.70 -1.40
N LEU A 140 -2.43 -6.62 -2.63
CA LEU A 140 -2.39 -7.75 -3.56
C LEU A 140 -0.97 -8.05 -4.04
N ILE A 141 -0.17 -7.00 -4.32
CA ILE A 141 1.26 -7.18 -4.64
C ILE A 141 1.96 -7.96 -3.52
N ALA A 142 1.75 -7.56 -2.27
CA ALA A 142 2.33 -8.23 -1.11
C ALA A 142 1.91 -9.71 -1.00
N LEU A 143 0.63 -10.01 -1.24
CA LEU A 143 0.11 -11.37 -1.26
C LEU A 143 0.78 -12.24 -2.33
N ILE A 144 0.91 -11.72 -3.57
CA ILE A 144 1.51 -12.46 -4.68
C ILE A 144 3.01 -12.70 -4.43
N VAL A 145 3.74 -11.70 -3.91
CA VAL A 145 5.16 -11.86 -3.54
C VAL A 145 5.32 -12.98 -2.52
N ALA A 146 4.50 -13.00 -1.47
CA ALA A 146 4.56 -14.01 -0.42
C ALA A 146 4.17 -15.42 -0.94
N GLN A 147 3.11 -15.49 -1.76
CA GLN A 147 2.60 -16.75 -2.32
C GLN A 147 3.56 -17.37 -3.35
N SER A 148 4.26 -16.55 -4.13
CA SER A 148 5.13 -17.03 -5.20
C SER A 148 6.33 -17.87 -4.73
N GLY A 149 6.74 -17.70 -3.45
CA GLY A 149 7.90 -18.39 -2.87
C GLY A 149 9.26 -17.97 -3.48
N GLY A 150 9.29 -16.96 -4.36
CA GLY A 150 10.52 -16.47 -4.98
C GLY A 150 11.45 -15.69 -4.05
N VAL A 151 10.92 -15.23 -2.92
CA VAL A 151 11.63 -14.57 -1.81
C VAL A 151 10.97 -14.95 -0.50
N GLU A 152 11.74 -14.97 0.59
CA GLU A 152 11.22 -15.29 1.92
C GLU A 152 10.60 -14.06 2.56
N VAL A 153 9.32 -14.17 2.98
CA VAL A 153 8.54 -13.15 3.68
C VAL A 153 7.99 -13.75 4.97
N ASP A 154 8.20 -13.08 6.12
CA ASP A 154 7.83 -13.64 7.44
C ASP A 154 6.40 -13.27 7.88
N GLY A 155 5.78 -12.30 7.25
CA GLY A 155 4.42 -11.88 7.54
C GLY A 155 3.96 -10.71 6.68
N LEU A 156 2.65 -10.52 6.61
CA LEU A 156 2.03 -9.44 5.83
C LEU A 156 1.18 -8.53 6.72
N VAL A 157 1.18 -7.25 6.38
CA VAL A 157 0.24 -6.26 6.88
C VAL A 157 -0.51 -5.68 5.68
N LEU A 158 -1.79 -5.98 5.55
CA LEU A 158 -2.63 -5.52 4.45
C LEU A 158 -3.42 -4.29 4.92
N LEU A 159 -3.05 -3.12 4.42
CA LEU A 159 -3.62 -1.82 4.81
C LEU A 159 -4.69 -1.41 3.78
N CYS A 160 -5.96 -1.40 4.16
CA CYS A 160 -7.07 -1.04 3.29
C CYS A 160 -7.03 -1.78 1.93
N ALA A 161 -6.62 -3.05 1.94
CA ALA A 161 -6.49 -3.87 0.75
C ALA A 161 -7.85 -4.39 0.25
N PRO A 162 -8.11 -4.40 -1.08
CA PRO A 162 -9.34 -4.93 -1.63
C PRO A 162 -9.40 -6.46 -1.52
N ALA A 163 -10.60 -7.00 -1.24
CA ALA A 163 -10.86 -8.43 -1.25
C ALA A 163 -11.31 -8.95 -2.61
N TYR A 164 -11.71 -8.08 -3.51
CA TYR A 164 -12.25 -8.44 -4.82
C TYR A 164 -11.28 -8.09 -5.95
N PRO A 165 -11.36 -8.78 -7.11
CA PRO A 165 -10.61 -8.44 -8.31
C PRO A 165 -10.79 -6.98 -8.71
N ILE A 166 -9.78 -6.41 -9.36
CA ILE A 166 -9.77 -4.98 -9.69
C ILE A 166 -10.92 -4.57 -10.62
N ASP A 167 -11.39 -5.44 -11.49
CA ASP A 167 -12.56 -5.18 -12.33
C ASP A 167 -13.84 -4.94 -11.50
N GLU A 168 -14.07 -5.71 -10.45
CA GLU A 168 -15.19 -5.53 -9.53
C GLU A 168 -15.04 -4.25 -8.71
N ILE A 169 -13.83 -3.96 -8.22
CA ILE A 169 -13.52 -2.74 -7.46
C ILE A 169 -13.75 -1.48 -8.32
N LEU A 170 -13.20 -1.46 -9.54
CA LEU A 170 -13.38 -0.34 -10.47
C LEU A 170 -14.86 -0.11 -10.78
N LEU A 171 -15.61 -1.17 -11.04
CA LEU A 171 -17.05 -1.07 -11.33
C LEU A 171 -17.82 -0.52 -10.12
N ALA A 172 -17.53 -0.98 -8.92
CA ALA A 172 -18.16 -0.49 -7.69
C ALA A 172 -17.86 1.00 -7.45
N GLN A 173 -16.59 1.41 -7.57
CA GLN A 173 -16.16 2.80 -7.40
C GLN A 173 -16.74 3.73 -8.45
N LEU A 174 -16.75 3.34 -9.73
CA LEU A 174 -17.38 4.10 -10.81
C LEU A 174 -18.88 4.21 -10.64
N SER A 175 -19.57 3.13 -10.22
CA SER A 175 -20.99 3.17 -9.91
C SER A 175 -21.31 4.18 -8.82
N ALA A 176 -20.54 4.18 -7.73
CA ALA A 176 -20.72 5.14 -6.62
C ALA A 176 -20.46 6.61 -7.04
N GLN A 177 -19.62 6.83 -8.05
CA GLN A 177 -19.29 8.18 -8.52
C GLN A 177 -20.21 8.71 -9.62
N LEU A 178 -20.69 7.83 -10.51
CA LEU A 178 -21.38 8.22 -11.75
C LEU A 178 -22.90 8.13 -11.66
N VAL A 179 -23.45 7.33 -10.73
CA VAL A 179 -24.91 7.23 -10.53
C VAL A 179 -25.39 8.35 -9.59
N PRO A 180 -26.53 9.00 -9.88
CA PRO A 180 -27.42 8.79 -11.04
C PRO A 180 -27.09 9.68 -12.25
N THR A 181 -26.08 10.55 -12.17
CA THR A 181 -25.91 11.68 -13.09
C THR A 181 -25.24 11.33 -14.43
N HIS A 182 -24.42 10.26 -14.47
CA HIS A 182 -23.58 9.92 -15.62
C HIS A 182 -23.73 8.44 -16.04
N ILE A 183 -24.97 7.94 -16.14
CA ILE A 183 -25.27 6.52 -16.45
C ILE A 183 -24.65 6.07 -17.78
N ALA A 184 -24.60 6.95 -18.79
CA ALA A 184 -23.98 6.62 -20.08
C ALA A 184 -22.46 6.31 -19.94
N LEU A 185 -21.74 7.09 -19.12
CA LEU A 185 -20.33 6.82 -18.81
C LEU A 185 -20.16 5.51 -18.06
N LEU A 186 -21.01 5.22 -17.09
CA LEU A 186 -20.99 3.94 -16.38
C LEU A 186 -21.24 2.77 -17.32
N THR A 187 -22.17 2.89 -18.25
CA THR A 187 -22.43 1.85 -19.25
C THR A 187 -21.21 1.60 -20.14
N SER A 188 -20.54 2.66 -20.58
CA SER A 188 -19.30 2.53 -21.38
C SER A 188 -18.16 1.92 -20.55
N ALA A 189 -17.97 2.37 -19.30
CA ALA A 189 -16.99 1.80 -18.39
C ALA A 189 -17.23 0.30 -18.17
N THR A 190 -18.47 -0.12 -17.94
CA THR A 190 -18.83 -1.54 -17.75
C THR A 190 -18.46 -2.38 -18.97
N LYS A 191 -18.72 -1.87 -20.19
CA LYS A 191 -18.35 -2.57 -21.43
C LYS A 191 -16.83 -2.68 -21.59
N THR A 192 -16.12 -1.57 -21.35
CA THR A 192 -14.65 -1.54 -21.42
C THR A 192 -14.04 -2.52 -20.39
N ILE A 193 -14.47 -2.50 -19.14
CA ILE A 193 -14.00 -3.43 -18.09
C ILE A 193 -14.27 -4.88 -18.53
N ALA A 194 -15.45 -5.19 -19.05
CA ALA A 194 -15.79 -6.53 -19.51
C ALA A 194 -14.91 -7.00 -20.68
N SER A 195 -14.54 -6.11 -21.62
CA SER A 195 -13.60 -6.43 -22.70
C SER A 195 -12.18 -6.69 -22.15
N LEU A 196 -11.68 -5.81 -21.29
CA LEU A 196 -10.35 -5.96 -20.68
C LEU A 196 -10.25 -7.26 -19.84
N LYS A 197 -11.31 -7.61 -19.11
CA LYS A 197 -11.38 -8.87 -18.34
C LYS A 197 -11.24 -10.12 -19.22
N ARG A 198 -11.67 -10.04 -20.49
CA ARG A 198 -11.48 -11.11 -21.49
C ARG A 198 -10.12 -11.03 -22.21
N GLY A 199 -9.26 -10.07 -21.84
CA GLY A 199 -7.98 -9.82 -22.51
C GLY A 199 -8.11 -9.03 -23.83
N GLU A 200 -9.28 -8.49 -24.13
CA GLU A 200 -9.57 -7.73 -25.37
C GLU A 200 -9.26 -6.24 -25.13
N ARG A 201 -8.39 -5.67 -25.98
CA ARG A 201 -8.08 -4.23 -25.95
C ARG A 201 -9.20 -3.42 -26.60
N VAL A 202 -9.45 -2.23 -26.08
CA VAL A 202 -10.43 -1.26 -26.56
C VAL A 202 -9.70 -0.09 -27.20
N ALA A 203 -10.11 0.29 -28.42
CA ALA A 203 -9.51 1.42 -29.13
C ALA A 203 -9.83 2.75 -28.46
N ILE A 204 -8.97 3.76 -28.62
CA ILE A 204 -9.13 5.05 -27.92
C ILE A 204 -10.42 5.76 -28.35
N GLU A 205 -10.82 5.64 -29.60
CA GLU A 205 -12.04 6.21 -30.15
C GLU A 205 -13.33 5.64 -29.54
N ASP A 206 -13.26 4.45 -28.95
CA ASP A 206 -14.39 3.78 -28.28
C ASP A 206 -14.46 4.13 -26.77
N ILE A 207 -13.46 4.87 -26.26
CA ILE A 207 -13.36 5.26 -24.86
C ILE A 207 -13.84 6.72 -24.71
N PRO A 208 -14.94 6.99 -23.98
CA PRO A 208 -15.38 8.35 -23.71
C PRO A 208 -14.28 9.17 -23.00
N GLN A 209 -14.13 10.45 -23.37
CA GLN A 209 -13.12 11.37 -22.85
C GLN A 209 -13.02 11.37 -21.30
N GLY A 210 -14.15 11.28 -20.61
CA GLY A 210 -14.17 11.21 -19.14
C GLY A 210 -13.60 9.90 -18.54
N LEU A 211 -13.37 8.86 -19.35
CA LEU A 211 -12.81 7.56 -18.94
C LEU A 211 -11.39 7.32 -19.49
N GLU A 212 -10.89 8.19 -20.36
CA GLU A 212 -9.56 8.06 -20.94
C GLU A 212 -8.44 7.92 -19.89
N PRO A 213 -8.40 8.71 -18.81
CA PRO A 213 -7.33 8.57 -17.82
C PRO A 213 -7.25 7.18 -17.19
N LEU A 214 -8.38 6.47 -17.13
CA LEU A 214 -8.48 5.14 -16.53
C LEU A 214 -8.26 4.01 -17.54
N PHE A 215 -8.69 4.17 -18.80
CA PHE A 215 -8.70 3.09 -19.79
C PHE A 215 -7.89 3.41 -21.07
N HIS A 216 -7.03 4.43 -21.02
CA HIS A 216 -6.17 4.73 -22.18
C HIS A 216 -5.43 3.47 -22.67
N PRO A 217 -5.28 3.26 -24.00
CA PRO A 217 -4.65 2.05 -24.56
C PRO A 217 -3.30 1.68 -23.95
N THR A 218 -2.53 2.65 -23.45
CA THR A 218 -1.23 2.42 -22.80
C THR A 218 -1.33 1.78 -21.41
N VAL A 219 -2.48 1.92 -20.72
CA VAL A 219 -2.68 1.30 -19.38
C VAL A 219 -3.45 -0.02 -19.44
N GLN A 220 -4.00 -0.37 -20.60
CA GLN A 220 -4.79 -1.58 -20.75
C GLN A 220 -3.99 -2.89 -20.54
N PRO A 221 -2.73 -3.02 -20.98
CA PRO A 221 -1.92 -4.20 -20.69
C PRO A 221 -1.80 -4.44 -19.18
N PHE A 222 -1.54 -3.37 -18.41
CA PHE A 222 -1.49 -3.41 -16.96
C PHE A 222 -2.82 -3.86 -16.37
N LEU A 223 -3.94 -3.26 -16.79
CA LEU A 223 -5.27 -3.61 -16.28
C LEU A 223 -5.64 -5.06 -16.61
N ILE A 224 -5.41 -5.53 -17.83
CA ILE A 224 -5.67 -6.91 -18.26
C ILE A 224 -4.90 -7.90 -17.36
N ASN A 225 -3.61 -7.63 -17.14
CA ASN A 225 -2.76 -8.47 -16.31
C ASN A 225 -3.23 -8.41 -14.82
N TYR A 226 -3.58 -7.22 -14.29
CA TYR A 226 -4.08 -7.06 -12.94
C TYR A 226 -5.42 -7.79 -12.72
N MET A 227 -6.35 -7.73 -13.71
CA MET A 227 -7.65 -8.42 -13.66
C MET A 227 -7.55 -9.95 -13.64
N ALA A 228 -6.38 -10.53 -13.91
CA ALA A 228 -6.16 -11.97 -13.81
C ALA A 228 -6.14 -12.47 -12.35
N TYR A 229 -5.96 -11.60 -11.37
CA TYR A 229 -5.82 -11.96 -9.97
C TYR A 229 -7.11 -11.76 -9.17
N ASP A 230 -7.47 -12.77 -8.38
CA ASP A 230 -8.45 -12.69 -7.30
C ASP A 230 -7.72 -12.70 -5.95
N PRO A 231 -7.75 -11.60 -5.16
CA PRO A 231 -7.08 -11.53 -3.87
C PRO A 231 -7.47 -12.66 -2.91
N ARG A 232 -8.71 -13.16 -3.00
CA ARG A 232 -9.23 -14.26 -2.16
C ARG A 232 -8.56 -15.59 -2.50
N GLU A 233 -8.30 -15.84 -3.77
CA GLU A 233 -7.59 -17.03 -4.22
C GLU A 233 -6.13 -17.00 -3.79
N VAL A 234 -5.46 -15.84 -4.00
CA VAL A 234 -4.05 -15.66 -3.65
C VAL A 234 -3.82 -15.80 -2.14
N ILE A 235 -4.67 -15.19 -1.29
CA ILE A 235 -4.50 -15.21 0.16
C ILE A 235 -4.66 -16.61 0.76
N ARG A 236 -5.52 -17.49 0.17
CA ARG A 236 -5.69 -18.87 0.61
C ARG A 236 -4.43 -19.73 0.46
N GLU A 237 -3.56 -19.33 -0.46
CA GLU A 237 -2.29 -20.03 -0.71
C GLU A 237 -1.13 -19.49 0.15
N CYS A 238 -1.36 -18.44 0.95
CA CYS A 238 -0.36 -17.89 1.86
C CYS A 238 -0.41 -18.63 3.22
N ASP A 239 0.70 -19.26 3.61
CA ASP A 239 0.83 -19.97 4.89
C ASP A 239 1.38 -19.09 6.03
N ILE A 240 1.83 -17.87 5.74
CA ILE A 240 2.42 -16.93 6.70
C ILE A 240 1.35 -16.14 7.47
N PRO A 241 1.66 -15.58 8.64
CA PRO A 241 0.75 -14.70 9.38
C PRO A 241 0.40 -13.44 8.60
N ILE A 242 -0.89 -13.06 8.59
CA ILE A 242 -1.41 -11.90 7.85
C ILE A 242 -2.28 -11.06 8.78
N LEU A 243 -1.90 -9.79 8.95
CA LEU A 243 -2.72 -8.79 9.60
C LEU A 243 -3.43 -7.94 8.54
N VAL A 244 -4.75 -7.95 8.55
CA VAL A 244 -5.59 -7.10 7.68
C VAL A 244 -6.12 -5.93 8.49
N ILE A 245 -5.90 -4.71 8.02
CA ILE A 245 -6.33 -3.48 8.66
C ILE A 245 -7.26 -2.71 7.73
N THR A 246 -8.40 -2.27 8.26
CA THR A 246 -9.39 -1.48 7.53
C THR A 246 -9.79 -0.23 8.30
N GLY A 247 -10.43 0.70 7.61
CA GLY A 247 -10.96 1.92 8.18
C GLY A 247 -12.48 2.05 7.98
N GLY A 248 -13.20 2.33 9.06
CA GLY A 248 -14.65 2.54 9.02
C GLY A 248 -15.10 3.78 8.23
N ARG A 249 -14.16 4.69 7.94
CA ARG A 249 -14.36 5.88 7.09
C ARG A 249 -13.71 5.76 5.72
N ASP A 250 -13.22 4.58 5.36
CA ASP A 250 -12.69 4.32 4.01
C ASP A 250 -13.80 4.39 2.97
N ILE A 251 -13.66 5.33 2.01
CA ILE A 251 -14.61 5.56 0.92
C ILE A 251 -14.28 4.76 -0.34
N GLN A 252 -13.25 3.92 -0.31
CA GLN A 252 -12.80 3.09 -1.44
C GLN A 252 -12.96 1.60 -1.14
N ILE A 253 -12.50 1.15 0.03
CA ILE A 253 -12.51 -0.25 0.47
C ILE A 253 -13.24 -0.35 1.80
N THR A 254 -14.29 -1.15 1.85
CA THR A 254 -15.11 -1.30 3.07
C THR A 254 -14.47 -2.23 4.08
N SER A 255 -14.77 -2.02 5.38
CA SER A 255 -14.33 -2.91 6.46
C SER A 255 -14.76 -4.38 6.24
N ALA A 256 -15.89 -4.61 5.58
CA ALA A 256 -16.35 -5.95 5.23
C ALA A 256 -15.38 -6.69 4.29
N GLN A 257 -14.70 -5.97 3.40
CA GLN A 257 -13.68 -6.58 2.53
C GLN A 257 -12.46 -7.05 3.34
N GLY A 258 -12.01 -6.27 4.32
CA GLY A 258 -10.91 -6.68 5.19
C GLY A 258 -11.27 -7.91 6.04
N ALA A 259 -12.48 -7.94 6.60
CA ALA A 259 -12.97 -9.10 7.33
C ALA A 259 -13.03 -10.35 6.43
N LEU A 260 -13.46 -10.18 5.16
CA LEU A 260 -13.48 -11.27 4.19
C LEU A 260 -12.05 -11.78 3.91
N LEU A 261 -11.08 -10.91 3.62
CA LEU A 261 -9.69 -11.32 3.39
C LEU A 261 -9.12 -12.07 4.60
N ALA A 262 -9.30 -11.55 5.81
CA ALA A 262 -8.79 -12.20 7.02
C ALA A 262 -9.42 -13.58 7.25
N ASN A 263 -10.69 -13.76 6.90
CA ASN A 263 -11.39 -15.05 7.01
C ASN A 263 -10.93 -16.07 5.94
N GLU A 264 -10.51 -15.60 4.77
CA GLU A 264 -9.97 -16.45 3.69
C GLU A 264 -8.51 -16.87 3.96
N ALA A 265 -7.77 -16.09 4.75
CA ALA A 265 -6.39 -16.39 5.10
C ALA A 265 -6.30 -17.55 6.11
N ARG A 266 -5.31 -18.43 5.94
CA ARG A 266 -5.05 -19.54 6.90
C ARG A 266 -4.66 -19.04 8.28
N ASN A 267 -3.90 -17.93 8.35
CA ASN A 267 -3.42 -17.30 9.59
C ASN A 267 -3.76 -15.81 9.59
N GLY A 268 -5.05 -15.48 9.36
CA GLY A 268 -5.55 -14.11 9.22
C GLY A 268 -6.01 -13.49 10.53
N TYR A 269 -5.67 -12.21 10.72
CA TYR A 269 -6.16 -11.34 11.79
C TYR A 269 -6.77 -10.09 11.17
N HIS A 270 -7.88 -9.59 11.71
CA HIS A 270 -8.52 -8.35 11.23
C HIS A 270 -8.66 -7.33 12.34
N ILE A 271 -8.29 -6.09 12.04
CA ILE A 271 -8.52 -4.93 12.91
C ILE A 271 -9.18 -3.83 12.07
N ASP A 272 -10.29 -3.29 12.59
CA ASP A 272 -11.00 -2.16 12.00
C ASP A 272 -10.86 -0.91 12.87
N PHE A 273 -10.39 0.19 12.27
CA PHE A 273 -10.29 1.49 12.93
C PHE A 273 -11.49 2.36 12.51
N ALA A 274 -12.41 2.59 13.43
CA ALA A 274 -13.72 3.20 13.14
C ALA A 274 -13.67 4.54 12.38
N ASN A 275 -12.65 5.37 12.62
CA ASN A 275 -12.52 6.69 12.02
C ASN A 275 -11.47 6.76 10.90
N MET A 276 -10.71 5.69 10.65
CA MET A 276 -9.66 5.67 9.66
C MET A 276 -10.22 5.72 8.24
N THR A 277 -9.61 6.56 7.41
CA THR A 277 -9.86 6.66 5.98
C THR A 277 -8.91 5.75 5.18
N HIS A 278 -9.12 5.69 3.87
CA HIS A 278 -8.22 4.95 2.96
C HIS A 278 -6.76 5.39 3.06
N VAL A 279 -6.48 6.63 3.41
CA VAL A 279 -5.11 7.17 3.51
C VAL A 279 -4.52 7.07 4.93
N LEU A 280 -5.05 6.18 5.76
CA LEU A 280 -4.54 5.82 7.08
C LEU A 280 -4.59 6.97 8.11
N LYS A 281 -5.48 7.92 7.90
CA LYS A 281 -5.73 9.09 8.75
C LYS A 281 -7.19 9.17 9.14
N ASP A 282 -7.49 9.75 10.30
CA ASP A 282 -8.87 9.84 10.77
C ASP A 282 -9.68 10.91 10.04
N SER A 283 -10.97 10.66 9.94
CA SER A 283 -11.99 11.60 9.47
C SER A 283 -13.29 11.45 10.26
N ASP A 284 -13.98 12.56 10.47
CA ASP A 284 -15.30 12.58 11.10
C ASP A 284 -16.45 12.32 10.10
N THR A 285 -16.13 12.24 8.81
CA THR A 285 -17.12 12.10 7.73
C THR A 285 -16.73 11.03 6.72
N SER A 286 -17.73 10.44 6.08
CA SER A 286 -17.58 9.58 4.88
C SER A 286 -17.97 10.31 3.59
N ASP A 287 -18.25 11.62 3.64
CA ASP A 287 -18.46 12.41 2.43
C ASP A 287 -17.15 12.53 1.64
N ARG A 288 -17.19 12.11 0.37
CA ARG A 288 -16.02 12.02 -0.51
C ARG A 288 -15.34 13.39 -0.69
N ILE A 289 -16.11 14.44 -0.95
CA ILE A 289 -15.57 15.77 -1.21
C ILE A 289 -14.94 16.33 0.07
N ALA A 290 -15.64 16.23 1.18
CA ALA A 290 -15.17 16.69 2.48
C ALA A 290 -13.88 15.96 2.89
N GLN A 291 -13.79 14.63 2.75
CA GLN A 291 -12.56 13.87 3.02
C GLN A 291 -11.41 14.30 2.10
N THR A 292 -11.67 14.43 0.80
CA THR A 292 -10.63 14.85 -0.16
C THR A 292 -10.05 16.19 0.25
N MET A 293 -10.89 17.17 0.59
CA MET A 293 -10.48 18.54 0.91
C MET A 293 -9.85 18.67 2.31
N SER A 294 -10.15 17.79 3.24
CA SER A 294 -9.68 17.90 4.63
C SER A 294 -8.57 16.91 5.01
N VAL A 295 -8.57 15.72 4.40
CA VAL A 295 -7.67 14.61 4.78
C VAL A 295 -6.67 14.29 3.68
N TYR A 296 -7.13 14.07 2.43
CA TYR A 296 -6.26 13.56 1.35
C TYR A 296 -5.22 14.57 0.86
N ILE A 297 -5.46 15.86 1.02
CA ILE A 297 -4.52 16.92 0.64
C ILE A 297 -3.78 17.51 1.84
N ASN A 298 -3.91 16.95 3.03
CA ASN A 298 -3.34 17.47 4.27
C ASN A 298 -2.26 16.56 4.85
N GLY A 299 -1.03 16.76 4.41
CA GLY A 299 0.14 16.00 4.88
C GLY A 299 0.48 16.20 6.36
N GLN A 300 -0.06 17.23 7.02
CA GLN A 300 0.22 17.52 8.43
C GLN A 300 -0.63 16.68 9.41
N LEU A 301 -1.72 16.10 8.93
CA LEU A 301 -2.52 15.22 9.80
C LEU A 301 -1.70 14.00 10.22
N PRO A 302 -1.79 13.57 11.49
CA PRO A 302 -1.15 12.34 11.94
C PRO A 302 -1.83 11.11 11.33
N LEU A 303 -1.18 9.96 11.42
CA LEU A 303 -1.81 8.66 11.22
C LEU A 303 -2.92 8.43 12.25
N THR A 304 -3.86 7.56 11.92
CA THR A 304 -4.88 7.06 12.86
C THR A 304 -4.22 6.59 14.15
N GLU A 305 -4.76 7.06 15.28
CA GLU A 305 -4.23 6.71 16.60
C GLU A 305 -4.26 5.20 16.82
N GLY A 306 -3.16 4.65 17.30
CA GLY A 306 -3.01 3.22 17.57
C GLY A 306 -2.64 2.36 16.36
N LEU A 307 -2.69 2.86 15.12
CA LEU A 307 -2.40 2.08 13.92
C LEU A 307 -1.01 1.42 13.99
N ALA A 308 0.03 2.21 14.15
CA ALA A 308 1.40 1.69 14.22
C ALA A 308 1.62 0.79 15.45
N ALA A 309 0.92 1.05 16.56
CA ALA A 309 1.02 0.25 17.76
C ALA A 309 0.42 -1.16 17.58
N GLU A 310 -0.73 -1.29 16.92
CA GLU A 310 -1.34 -2.59 16.63
C GLU A 310 -0.49 -3.41 15.64
N ILE A 311 0.08 -2.76 14.61
CA ILE A 311 1.03 -3.42 13.69
C ILE A 311 2.27 -3.89 14.46
N THR A 312 2.83 -3.05 15.32
CA THR A 312 3.98 -3.40 16.17
C THR A 312 3.69 -4.60 17.07
N LYS A 313 2.50 -4.66 17.69
CA LYS A 313 2.07 -5.81 18.49
C LYS A 313 1.98 -7.10 17.68
N PHE A 314 1.50 -7.01 16.44
CA PHE A 314 1.45 -8.15 15.53
C PHE A 314 2.86 -8.64 15.21
N ILE A 315 3.75 -7.75 14.77
CA ILE A 315 5.14 -8.08 14.40
C ILE A 315 5.90 -8.72 15.57
N ASN A 316 5.70 -8.23 16.79
CA ASN A 316 6.38 -8.74 17.99
C ASN A 316 5.88 -10.14 18.42
N LYS A 317 4.80 -10.66 17.84
CA LYS A 317 4.29 -12.02 18.09
C LYS A 317 4.81 -13.06 17.10
N LEU A 318 5.43 -12.61 16.00
CA LEU A 318 6.06 -13.45 14.98
C LEU A 318 7.47 -13.88 15.43
#